data_34e0bc5f846df076dc89b567f714a182
#
_entry.id   34e0bc5f846df076dc89b567f714a182
#
_cell.length_a   1.000
_cell.length_b   1.000
_cell.length_c   1.000
_cell.angle_alpha   90.00
_cell.angle_beta   90.00
_cell.angle_gamma   90.00
#
_symmetry.space_group_name_H-M   'P 1'
#
loop_
_entity.id
_entity.type
_entity.pdbx_description
1 polymer ?
#
loop_
_entity_poly.entity_id
_entity_poly.type
_entity_poly.pdbx_seq_one_letter_code
_entity_poly.pdbx_strand_id
1 'polypeptide(L)'
;MDAKKGRWNFPELKQIAQEEYEYWEPELMLIEAKASGTPLADEMRLLNLPVATFAPGRKRGGGGMDKTTRMHIVSPIFESGKVWYPEGEKFAEEVIEEVASFPNGEHDDFCDSMTMALMRFRQGGFISLNGEEFEDDPPRKAREYY
;
A
#
# COMPACT_ATOMS: atom_id res chain seq x y z
N MET A 1 7.51 1.30 13.15
CA MET A 1 7.05 1.73 11.81
C MET A 1 8.16 2.55 11.19
N ASP A 2 8.41 2.40 9.90
CA ASP A 2 9.48 3.10 9.18
C ASP A 2 9.05 3.36 7.74
N ALA A 3 9.73 4.27 7.03
CA ALA A 3 9.54 4.52 5.61
C ALA A 3 10.91 4.70 4.95
N LYS A 4 11.15 3.96 3.88
CA LYS A 4 12.41 4.02 3.12
C LYS A 4 12.14 4.41 1.67
N LYS A 5 12.94 5.33 1.16
CA LYS A 5 12.89 5.84 -0.20
C LYS A 5 14.28 5.85 -0.81
N GLY A 6 14.41 5.42 -2.06
CA GLY A 6 15.70 5.40 -2.72
C GLY A 6 15.62 5.01 -4.20
N ARG A 7 16.73 5.18 -4.90
CA ARG A 7 16.91 4.72 -6.27
C ARG A 7 17.80 3.48 -6.24
N TRP A 8 17.15 2.32 -6.34
CA TRP A 8 17.83 1.02 -6.30
C TRP A 8 17.75 0.33 -7.64
N ASN A 9 18.81 -0.39 -8.00
CA ASN A 9 18.70 -1.38 -9.06
C ASN A 9 17.90 -2.59 -8.57
N PHE A 10 17.52 -3.49 -9.48
CA PHE A 10 16.64 -4.59 -9.12
C PHE A 10 17.23 -5.56 -8.06
N PRO A 11 18.51 -5.97 -8.13
CA PRO A 11 19.13 -6.76 -7.06
C PRO A 11 19.11 -6.08 -5.68
N GLU A 12 19.42 -4.79 -5.63
CA GLU A 12 19.36 -4.00 -4.38
C GLU A 12 17.93 -3.92 -3.84
N LEU A 13 16.96 -3.64 -4.71
CA LEU A 13 15.54 -3.60 -4.32
C LEU A 13 15.07 -4.93 -3.74
N LYS A 14 15.46 -6.05 -4.36
CA LYS A 14 15.17 -7.39 -3.88
C LYS A 14 15.74 -7.63 -2.48
N GLN A 15 17.02 -7.28 -2.29
CA GLN A 15 17.69 -7.43 -1.00
C GLN A 15 17.01 -6.59 0.09
N ILE A 16 16.73 -5.32 -0.18
CA ILE A 16 16.03 -4.43 0.75
C ILE A 16 14.65 -4.98 1.11
N ALA A 17 13.90 -5.46 0.13
CA ALA A 17 12.58 -6.03 0.37
C ALA A 17 12.63 -7.26 1.28
N GLN A 18 13.66 -8.11 1.14
CA GLN A 18 13.89 -9.25 2.03
C GLN A 18 14.27 -8.81 3.45
N GLU A 19 15.24 -7.88 3.57
CA GLU A 19 15.68 -7.34 4.86
C GLU A 19 14.53 -6.70 5.63
N GLU A 20 13.68 -5.92 4.97
CA GLU A 20 12.50 -5.32 5.58
C GLU A 20 11.46 -6.36 5.98
N TYR A 21 11.27 -7.40 5.17
CA TYR A 21 10.39 -8.50 5.54
C TYR A 21 10.90 -9.25 6.78
N GLU A 22 12.18 -9.58 6.82
CA GLU A 22 12.81 -10.26 7.96
C GLU A 22 12.78 -9.41 9.25
N TYR A 23 12.91 -8.10 9.11
CA TYR A 23 12.90 -7.18 10.25
C TYR A 23 11.50 -6.97 10.84
N TRP A 24 10.48 -6.81 9.98
CA TRP A 24 9.12 -6.49 10.41
C TRP A 24 8.20 -7.69 10.55
N GLU A 25 8.55 -8.82 9.96
CA GLU A 25 7.76 -10.06 9.91
C GLU A 25 6.27 -9.82 9.60
N PRO A 26 5.93 -9.07 8.55
CA PRO A 26 4.54 -8.73 8.26
C PRO A 26 3.76 -9.95 7.80
N GLU A 27 2.47 -10.00 8.10
CA GLU A 27 1.56 -11.05 7.60
C GLU A 27 1.43 -11.01 6.07
N LEU A 28 1.65 -9.85 5.45
CA LEU A 28 1.53 -9.67 4.01
C LEU A 28 2.41 -8.53 3.51
N MET A 29 3.19 -8.79 2.46
CA MET A 29 3.88 -7.77 1.69
C MET A 29 3.00 -7.34 0.51
N LEU A 30 2.66 -6.07 0.43
CA LEU A 30 1.86 -5.51 -0.66
C LEU A 30 2.75 -4.79 -1.67
N ILE A 31 2.75 -5.24 -2.92
CA ILE A 31 3.61 -4.71 -3.98
C ILE A 31 2.76 -4.17 -5.13
N GLU A 32 3.02 -2.94 -5.60
CA GLU A 32 2.35 -2.39 -6.77
C GLU A 32 2.76 -3.17 -8.03
N ALA A 33 1.77 -3.68 -8.79
CA ALA A 33 2.00 -4.44 -10.03
C ALA A 33 2.31 -3.49 -11.21
N LYS A 34 3.45 -2.79 -11.12
CA LYS A 34 3.90 -1.80 -12.10
C LYS A 34 5.41 -1.83 -12.21
N ALA A 35 5.96 -1.64 -13.41
CA ALA A 35 7.40 -1.60 -13.65
C ALA A 35 8.16 -2.75 -12.95
N SER A 36 9.07 -2.46 -12.03
CA SER A 36 9.86 -3.43 -11.27
C SER A 36 9.06 -4.20 -10.20
N GLY A 37 7.85 -3.76 -9.87
CA GLY A 37 7.05 -4.40 -8.83
C GLY A 37 6.55 -5.79 -9.19
N THR A 38 6.18 -6.05 -10.45
CA THR A 38 5.76 -7.39 -10.88
C THR A 38 6.88 -8.42 -10.74
N PRO A 39 8.08 -8.23 -11.32
CA PRO A 39 9.19 -9.17 -11.11
C PRO A 39 9.63 -9.27 -9.65
N LEU A 40 9.57 -8.18 -8.86
CA LEU A 40 9.84 -8.24 -7.43
C LEU A 40 8.85 -9.16 -6.70
N ALA A 41 7.55 -9.02 -6.99
CA ALA A 41 6.53 -9.86 -6.39
C ALA A 41 6.75 -11.35 -6.70
N ASP A 42 7.15 -11.67 -7.93
CA ASP A 42 7.42 -13.05 -8.33
C ASP A 42 8.67 -13.60 -7.62
N GLU A 43 9.74 -12.81 -7.49
CA GLU A 43 10.94 -13.20 -6.74
C GLU A 43 10.64 -13.43 -5.24
N MET A 44 9.84 -12.56 -4.61
CA MET A 44 9.45 -12.73 -3.20
C MET A 44 8.60 -13.98 -3.00
N ARG A 45 7.69 -14.31 -3.94
CA ARG A 45 6.92 -15.55 -3.90
C ARG A 45 7.79 -16.80 -4.05
N LEU A 46 8.84 -16.76 -4.88
CA LEU A 46 9.80 -17.87 -4.99
C LEU A 46 10.53 -18.13 -3.68
N LEU A 47 10.67 -17.12 -2.83
CA LEU A 47 11.21 -17.23 -1.48
C LEU A 47 10.14 -17.67 -0.44
N ASN A 48 8.94 -18.04 -0.88
CA ASN A 48 7.79 -18.39 -0.05
C ASN A 48 7.32 -17.27 0.89
N LEU A 49 7.56 -16.00 0.53
CA LEU A 49 7.05 -14.88 1.30
C LEU A 49 5.58 -14.59 0.94
N PRO A 50 4.74 -14.16 1.91
CA PRO A 50 3.35 -13.84 1.66
C PRO A 50 3.24 -12.51 0.90
N VAL A 51 3.00 -12.57 -0.41
CA VAL A 51 2.96 -11.40 -1.29
C VAL A 51 1.61 -11.28 -1.98
N ALA A 52 0.99 -10.12 -1.85
CA ALA A 52 -0.11 -9.67 -2.71
C ALA A 52 0.36 -8.58 -3.66
N THR A 53 -0.17 -8.58 -4.86
CA THR A 53 0.04 -7.48 -5.81
C THR A 53 -1.15 -6.54 -5.80
N PHE A 54 -0.84 -5.23 -5.78
CA PHE A 54 -1.83 -4.18 -5.94
C PHE A 54 -1.79 -3.67 -7.39
N ALA A 55 -2.91 -3.83 -8.09
CA ALA A 55 -3.10 -3.24 -9.40
C ALA A 55 -4.25 -2.22 -9.28
N PRO A 56 -3.97 -0.92 -9.26
CA PRO A 56 -5.04 0.08 -9.23
C PRO A 56 -5.91 -0.10 -10.47
N GLY A 57 -7.21 -0.33 -10.24
CA GLY A 57 -8.21 -0.88 -11.14
C GLY A 57 -8.04 -0.48 -12.61
N ARG A 58 -7.88 -1.47 -13.48
CA ARG A 58 -7.97 -1.29 -14.92
C ARG A 58 -9.43 -0.99 -15.28
N LYS A 59 -9.76 0.26 -15.56
CA LYS A 59 -11.02 0.57 -16.24
C LYS A 59 -11.02 -0.17 -17.58
N ARG A 60 -12.17 -0.71 -17.97
CA ARG A 60 -12.42 -1.34 -19.28
C ARG A 60 -12.22 -0.28 -20.37
N GLY A 61 -10.97 -0.05 -20.78
CA GLY A 61 -10.53 1.06 -21.63
C GLY A 61 -9.07 1.47 -21.47
N GLY A 62 -8.30 0.76 -20.61
CA GLY A 62 -6.84 0.85 -20.60
C GLY A 62 -6.20 1.86 -19.64
N GLY A 63 -6.97 2.65 -18.89
CA GLY A 63 -6.45 3.58 -17.86
C GLY A 63 -6.56 2.97 -16.47
N GLY A 64 -5.45 2.87 -15.73
CA GLY A 64 -5.49 2.60 -14.29
C GLY A 64 -6.13 3.77 -13.53
N MET A 65 -6.51 3.54 -12.27
CA MET A 65 -6.95 4.61 -11.37
C MET A 65 -5.78 5.57 -11.16
N ASP A 66 -5.98 6.85 -11.48
CA ASP A 66 -4.94 7.86 -11.28
C ASP A 66 -4.68 8.14 -9.79
N LYS A 67 -3.54 8.75 -9.49
CA LYS A 67 -3.09 9.01 -8.12
C LYS A 67 -4.05 9.92 -7.35
N THR A 68 -4.61 10.94 -8.01
CA THR A 68 -5.57 11.87 -7.42
C THR A 68 -6.85 11.15 -7.02
N THR A 69 -7.37 10.27 -7.87
CA THR A 69 -8.53 9.44 -7.55
C THR A 69 -8.25 8.52 -6.36
N ARG A 70 -7.06 7.92 -6.27
CA ARG A 70 -6.68 7.09 -5.11
C ARG A 70 -6.64 7.91 -3.82
N MET A 71 -6.06 9.11 -3.86
CA MET A 71 -6.04 10.01 -2.72
C MET A 71 -7.46 10.40 -2.27
N HIS A 72 -8.36 10.72 -3.19
CA HIS A 72 -9.76 11.03 -2.87
C HIS A 72 -10.50 9.84 -2.21
N ILE A 73 -10.19 8.59 -2.62
CA ILE A 73 -10.80 7.40 -2.01
C ILE A 73 -10.38 7.24 -0.54
N VAL A 74 -9.14 7.61 -0.19
CA VAL A 74 -8.63 7.46 1.18
C VAL A 74 -8.80 8.70 2.04
N SER A 75 -9.07 9.89 1.47
CA SER A 75 -9.28 11.14 2.21
C SER A 75 -10.28 11.01 3.37
N PRO A 76 -11.43 10.31 3.24
CA PRO A 76 -12.36 10.15 4.36
C PRO A 76 -11.77 9.42 5.57
N ILE A 77 -10.72 8.61 5.38
CA ILE A 77 -10.03 7.92 6.48
C ILE A 77 -9.26 8.95 7.31
N PHE A 78 -8.60 9.92 6.65
CA PHE A 78 -7.93 11.03 7.32
C PHE A 78 -8.93 11.94 8.04
N GLU A 79 -10.01 12.33 7.36
CA GLU A 79 -11.08 13.16 7.92
C GLU A 79 -11.72 12.54 9.16
N SER A 80 -11.80 11.21 9.22
CA SER A 80 -12.32 10.47 10.38
C SER A 80 -11.33 10.36 11.55
N GLY A 81 -10.10 10.92 11.43
CA GLY A 81 -9.07 10.88 12.47
C GLY A 81 -8.48 9.49 12.73
N LYS A 82 -8.56 8.57 11.76
CA LYS A 82 -8.09 7.18 11.91
C LYS A 82 -6.65 6.97 11.45
N VAL A 83 -5.99 8.00 10.96
CA VAL A 83 -4.58 7.96 10.58
C VAL A 83 -3.75 8.64 11.65
N TRP A 84 -2.81 7.91 12.22
CA TRP A 84 -1.92 8.39 13.26
C TRP A 84 -0.48 8.29 12.78
N TYR A 85 0.36 9.18 13.25
CA TYR A 85 1.80 9.17 12.94
C TYR A 85 2.61 9.32 14.24
N PRO A 86 3.82 8.76 14.32
CA PRO A 86 4.72 8.97 15.44
C PRO A 86 5.32 10.37 15.38
N GLU A 87 5.05 11.19 16.38
CA GLU A 87 5.57 12.55 16.47
C GLU A 87 7.09 12.53 16.71
N GLY A 88 7.82 13.39 16.01
CA GLY A 88 9.27 13.52 16.12
C GLY A 88 10.08 12.52 15.31
N GLU A 89 9.45 11.63 14.58
CA GLU A 89 10.14 10.72 13.68
C GLU A 89 10.33 11.35 12.29
N LYS A 90 11.57 11.40 11.83
CA LYS A 90 11.93 12.05 10.57
C LYS A 90 11.16 11.51 9.37
N PHE A 91 10.99 10.18 9.28
CA PHE A 91 10.24 9.57 8.19
C PHE A 91 8.76 10.00 8.18
N ALA A 92 8.17 10.22 9.36
CA ALA A 92 6.78 10.67 9.46
C ALA A 92 6.63 12.11 8.95
N GLU A 93 7.58 12.97 9.26
CA GLU A 93 7.63 14.34 8.75
C GLU A 93 7.75 14.35 7.22
N GLU A 94 8.63 13.53 6.64
CA GLU A 94 8.79 13.40 5.18
C GLU A 94 7.49 12.92 4.49
N VAL A 95 6.80 11.95 5.08
CA VAL A 95 5.50 11.48 4.56
C VAL A 95 4.44 12.59 4.62
N ILE A 96 4.37 13.32 5.74
CA ILE A 96 3.41 14.43 5.91
C ILE A 96 3.66 15.54 4.89
N GLU A 97 4.92 15.93 4.68
CA GLU A 97 5.30 16.95 3.70
C GLU A 97 4.91 16.54 2.28
N GLU A 98 5.17 15.28 1.90
CA GLU A 98 4.82 14.77 0.58
C GLU A 98 3.30 14.73 0.38
N VAL A 99 2.55 14.26 1.38
CA VAL A 99 1.07 14.23 1.35
C VAL A 99 0.48 15.64 1.30
N ALA A 100 1.02 16.58 2.06
CA ALA A 100 0.56 17.96 2.09
C ALA A 100 0.82 18.72 0.78
N SER A 101 1.91 18.37 0.06
CA SER A 101 2.26 18.97 -1.22
C SER A 101 1.55 18.31 -2.43
N PHE A 102 0.93 17.16 -2.23
CA PHE A 102 0.23 16.44 -3.30
C PHE A 102 -0.99 17.25 -3.82
N PRO A 103 -1.28 17.32 -5.14
CA PRO A 103 -0.61 16.62 -6.24
C PRO A 103 0.57 17.39 -6.88
N ASN A 104 0.95 18.54 -6.36
CA ASN A 104 1.91 19.45 -6.96
C ASN A 104 3.34 19.26 -6.44
N GLY A 105 3.58 18.31 -5.54
CA GLY A 105 4.89 17.97 -5.01
C GLY A 105 5.82 17.37 -6.08
N GLU A 106 7.13 17.50 -5.84
CA GLU A 106 8.17 16.93 -6.70
C GLU A 106 8.20 15.40 -6.65
N HIS A 107 7.77 14.83 -5.52
CA HIS A 107 7.73 13.40 -5.25
C HIS A 107 6.34 12.98 -4.76
N ASP A 108 5.97 11.73 -5.02
CA ASP A 108 4.68 11.14 -4.63
C ASP A 108 4.78 9.64 -4.27
N ASP A 109 5.99 9.15 -4.02
CA ASP A 109 6.24 7.73 -3.73
C ASP A 109 5.62 7.29 -2.40
N PHE A 110 5.67 8.14 -1.37
CA PHE A 110 5.00 7.88 -0.09
C PHE A 110 3.48 7.98 -0.22
N CYS A 111 2.97 8.94 -1.01
CA CYS A 111 1.55 9.02 -1.33
C CYS A 111 1.05 7.75 -2.01
N ASP A 112 1.82 7.19 -2.94
CA ASP A 112 1.48 5.96 -3.65
C ASP A 112 1.43 4.76 -2.69
N SER A 113 2.45 4.56 -1.87
CA SER A 113 2.50 3.45 -0.91
C SER A 113 1.43 3.58 0.17
N MET A 114 1.21 4.77 0.71
CA MET A 114 0.20 5.05 1.74
C MET A 114 -1.22 4.81 1.21
N THR A 115 -1.56 5.36 0.04
CA THR A 115 -2.90 5.16 -0.55
C THR A 115 -3.17 3.70 -0.86
N MET A 116 -2.17 2.96 -1.31
CA MET A 116 -2.24 1.52 -1.57
C MET A 116 -2.54 0.74 -0.28
N ALA A 117 -1.83 1.05 0.82
CA ALA A 117 -2.04 0.41 2.11
C ALA A 117 -3.44 0.72 2.68
N LEU A 118 -3.85 2.00 2.68
CA LEU A 118 -5.17 2.41 3.19
C LEU A 118 -6.32 1.81 2.39
N MET A 119 -6.21 1.76 1.06
CA MET A 119 -7.19 1.08 0.22
C MET A 119 -7.27 -0.41 0.54
N ARG A 120 -6.14 -1.07 0.76
CA ARG A 120 -6.09 -2.48 1.15
C ARG A 120 -6.75 -2.73 2.51
N PHE A 121 -6.48 -1.89 3.50
CA PHE A 121 -7.09 -1.98 4.82
C PHE A 121 -8.60 -1.77 4.77
N ARG A 122 -9.07 -0.83 3.96
CA ARG A 122 -10.51 -0.60 3.76
C ARG A 122 -11.17 -1.79 3.07
N GLN A 123 -10.59 -2.32 2.00
CA GLN A 123 -11.11 -3.50 1.29
C GLN A 123 -11.11 -4.76 2.14
N GLY A 124 -10.16 -4.89 3.07
CA GLY A 124 -10.07 -5.99 4.01
C GLY A 124 -10.98 -5.86 5.24
N GLY A 125 -11.75 -4.79 5.36
CA GLY A 125 -12.62 -4.55 6.51
C GLY A 125 -11.89 -4.12 7.79
N PHE A 126 -10.59 -3.84 7.72
CA PHE A 126 -9.82 -3.35 8.88
C PHE A 126 -10.12 -1.89 9.24
N ILE A 127 -10.61 -1.12 8.27
CA ILE A 127 -11.04 0.27 8.45
C ILE A 127 -12.47 0.40 7.93
N SER A 128 -13.40 0.77 8.83
CA SER A 128 -14.75 1.20 8.48
C SER A 128 -14.92 2.69 8.72
N LEU A 129 -15.68 3.38 7.90
CA LEU A 129 -16.08 4.78 8.11
C LEU A 129 -17.42 4.81 8.84
N ASN A 130 -17.66 5.85 9.64
CA ASN A 130 -18.92 6.02 10.36
C ASN A 130 -20.08 6.09 9.34
N GLY A 131 -21.07 5.20 9.45
CA GLY A 131 -22.21 5.10 8.53
C GLY A 131 -22.08 4.02 7.45
N GLU A 132 -20.95 3.33 7.34
CA GLU A 132 -20.86 2.09 6.57
C GLU A 132 -21.36 0.95 7.46
N GLU A 133 -22.62 0.57 7.35
CA GLU A 133 -23.09 -0.72 7.85
C GLU A 133 -22.49 -1.78 6.93
N PHE A 134 -21.54 -2.56 7.44
CA PHE A 134 -21.18 -3.80 6.77
C PHE A 134 -22.38 -4.74 6.91
N GLU A 135 -23.08 -5.03 5.80
CA GLU A 135 -23.81 -6.27 5.74
C GLU A 135 -22.82 -7.38 6.08
N ASP A 136 -23.10 -8.13 7.12
CA ASP A 136 -22.34 -9.32 7.51
C ASP A 136 -22.32 -10.30 6.33
N ASP A 137 -21.39 -10.10 5.41
CA ASP A 137 -21.09 -11.09 4.38
C ASP A 137 -20.57 -12.32 5.13
N PRO A 138 -21.22 -13.48 5.03
CA PRO A 138 -20.77 -14.67 5.72
C PRO A 138 -19.31 -14.96 5.34
N PRO A 139 -18.47 -15.42 6.29
CA PRO A 139 -17.06 -15.61 6.05
C PRO A 139 -16.84 -16.41 4.77
N ARG A 140 -16.19 -15.82 3.78
CA ARG A 140 -15.85 -16.49 2.53
C ARG A 140 -15.02 -17.70 2.88
N LYS A 141 -15.59 -18.91 2.65
CA LYS A 141 -14.88 -20.16 2.84
C LYS A 141 -13.53 -20.07 2.13
N ALA A 142 -12.46 -20.26 2.87
CA ALA A 142 -11.12 -20.39 2.30
C ALA A 142 -11.21 -21.39 1.13
N ARG A 143 -10.82 -20.97 -0.07
CA ARG A 143 -10.65 -21.91 -1.16
C ARG A 143 -9.45 -22.76 -0.82
N GLU A 144 -9.70 -24.00 -0.48
CA GLU A 144 -8.66 -25.03 -0.43
C GLU A 144 -8.08 -25.14 -1.84
N TYR A 145 -6.84 -24.73 -2.01
CA TYR A 145 -6.07 -25.01 -3.21
C TYR A 145 -5.43 -26.39 -3.01
N TYR A 146 -6.00 -27.38 -3.68
CA TYR A 146 -5.32 -28.63 -3.97
C TYR A 146 -4.42 -28.44 -5.19
#